data_9d147f1130f896b4a429c21dbacdf7bd
#
_entry.id   9d147f1130f896b4a429c21dbacdf7bd
#
_cell.length_a   1.000
_cell.length_b   1.000
_cell.length_c   1.000
_cell.angle_alpha   90.00
_cell.angle_beta   90.00
_cell.angle_gamma   90.00
#
_symmetry.space_group_name_H-M   'P 1'
#
loop_
_entity.id
_entity.type
_entity.pdbx_description
1 polymer ?
#
loop_
_entity_poly.entity_id
_entity_poly.type
_entity_poly.pdbx_seq_one_letter_code
_entity_poly.pdbx_strand_id
1 'polypeptide(L)'
;MTLFIDPKTLKSWLHDGGEIALLDVREHGQYGEAHLFYGIPLPFSRLEIDAPRLVPRRGVRTVVYDEGDGSEVAERAAARLAALGYTDVHVLQGGARAWKAA
;
A
#
# COMPACT_ATOMS: atom_id res chain seq x y z
N MET A 1 4.13 -9.77 11.68
CA MET A 1 3.69 -8.57 12.38
C MET A 1 3.44 -7.44 11.40
N THR A 2 2.30 -6.77 11.51
CA THR A 2 1.95 -5.67 10.62
C THR A 2 2.49 -4.35 11.16
N LEU A 3 3.19 -3.58 10.33
CA LEU A 3 3.74 -2.29 10.69
C LEU A 3 2.85 -1.18 10.11
N PHE A 4 2.29 -0.35 10.97
CA PHE A 4 1.44 0.75 10.55
C PHE A 4 2.23 2.06 10.50
N ILE A 5 1.92 2.90 9.51
CA ILE A 5 2.42 4.28 9.47
C ILE A 5 1.23 5.22 9.32
N ASP A 6 1.35 6.43 9.82
CA ASP A 6 0.30 7.43 9.66
C ASP A 6 0.51 8.23 8.36
N PRO A 7 -0.52 9.01 7.94
CA PRO A 7 -0.39 9.80 6.71
C PRO A 7 0.77 10.79 6.73
N LYS A 8 1.07 11.36 7.88
CA LYS A 8 2.17 12.31 8.02
C LYS A 8 3.52 11.64 7.73
N THR A 9 3.72 10.43 8.25
CA THR A 9 4.93 9.66 7.99
C THR A 9 5.03 9.32 6.50
N LEU A 10 3.93 8.93 5.86
CA LEU A 10 3.95 8.64 4.44
C LEU A 10 4.31 9.88 3.63
N LYS A 11 3.78 11.05 3.97
CA LYS A 11 4.14 12.29 3.30
C LYS A 11 5.64 12.54 3.38
N SER A 12 6.22 12.34 4.56
CA SER A 12 7.67 12.48 4.75
C SER A 12 8.45 11.51 3.86
N TRP A 13 8.00 10.26 3.78
CA TRP A 13 8.66 9.24 2.97
C TRP A 13 8.59 9.55 1.48
N LEU A 14 7.49 10.14 1.02
CA LEU A 14 7.34 10.51 -0.39
C LEU A 14 8.28 11.65 -0.79
N HIS A 15 8.78 12.41 0.18
CA HIS A 15 9.65 13.56 -0.07
C HIS A 15 11.09 13.38 0.38
N ASP A 16 11.45 12.21 0.90
CA ASP A 16 12.80 12.01 1.45
C ASP A 16 13.84 11.55 0.41
N GLY A 17 13.42 11.41 -0.84
CA GLY A 17 14.32 10.98 -1.92
C GLY A 17 14.57 9.49 -1.97
N GLY A 18 14.07 8.72 -1.01
CA GLY A 18 14.22 7.27 -1.01
C GLY A 18 13.22 6.61 -1.95
N GLU A 19 13.55 5.43 -2.42
CA GLU A 19 12.64 4.67 -3.25
C GLU A 19 11.49 4.11 -2.41
N ILE A 20 10.28 4.15 -2.95
CA ILE A 20 9.10 3.66 -2.27
C ILE A 20 8.11 3.09 -3.28
N ALA A 21 7.47 1.98 -2.93
CA ALA A 21 6.37 1.41 -3.70
C ALA A 21 5.09 1.65 -2.89
N LEU A 22 4.20 2.49 -3.42
CA LEU A 22 2.91 2.79 -2.76
C LEU A 22 1.82 2.05 -3.53
N LEU A 23 1.19 1.09 -2.87
CA LEU A 23 0.29 0.15 -3.53
C LEU A 23 -1.15 0.35 -3.05
N ASP A 24 -2.04 0.62 -4.00
CA ASP A 24 -3.48 0.69 -3.76
C ASP A 24 -4.06 -0.72 -3.95
N VAL A 25 -4.45 -1.35 -2.84
CA VAL A 25 -4.94 -2.73 -2.89
C VAL A 25 -6.45 -2.83 -2.99
N ARG A 26 -7.12 -1.70 -3.22
CA ARG A 26 -8.57 -1.70 -3.48
C ARG A 26 -8.86 -2.30 -4.86
N GLU A 27 -10.08 -2.75 -5.06
CA GLU A 27 -10.47 -3.25 -6.38
C GLU A 27 -10.66 -2.08 -7.36
N HIS A 28 -10.67 -2.38 -8.66
CA HIS A 28 -10.59 -1.34 -9.71
C HIS A 28 -11.61 -0.22 -9.59
N GLY A 29 -12.85 -0.54 -9.24
CA GLY A 29 -13.87 0.49 -9.12
C GLY A 29 -13.57 1.51 -8.05
N GLN A 30 -13.00 1.07 -6.94
CA GLN A 30 -12.64 1.96 -5.85
C GLN A 30 -11.45 2.83 -6.22
N TYR A 31 -10.47 2.27 -6.92
CA TYR A 31 -9.29 3.03 -7.34
C TYR A 31 -9.70 4.20 -8.25
N GLY A 32 -10.62 3.96 -9.18
CA GLY A 32 -11.05 4.96 -10.14
C GLY A 32 -11.72 6.17 -9.52
N GLU A 33 -12.29 6.04 -8.33
CA GLU A 33 -12.99 7.14 -7.66
C GLU A 33 -12.04 8.13 -6.98
N ALA A 34 -11.04 7.62 -6.27
CA ALA A 34 -10.07 8.48 -5.59
C ALA A 34 -8.86 7.63 -5.19
N HIS A 35 -7.69 8.07 -5.58
CA HIS A 35 -6.45 7.38 -5.24
C HIS A 35 -5.39 8.38 -4.82
N LEU A 36 -4.37 7.90 -4.11
CA LEU A 36 -3.23 8.72 -3.76
C LEU A 36 -2.40 9.00 -5.02
N PHE A 37 -1.80 10.19 -5.10
CA PHE A 37 -1.15 10.68 -6.31
C PHE A 37 -0.11 9.70 -6.88
N TYR A 38 0.68 9.07 -6.01
CA TYR A 38 1.71 8.13 -6.44
C TYR A 38 1.30 6.67 -6.29
N GLY A 39 0.02 6.41 -6.01
CA GLY A 39 -0.44 5.05 -5.79
C GLY A 39 -0.47 4.22 -7.05
N ILE A 40 0.07 3.01 -6.97
CA ILE A 40 0.06 2.03 -8.06
C ILE A 40 -1.09 1.05 -7.78
N PRO A 41 -2.03 0.88 -8.71
CA PRO A 41 -3.12 -0.07 -8.48
C PRO A 41 -2.60 -1.51 -8.46
N LEU A 42 -2.86 -2.19 -7.36
CA LEU A 42 -2.53 -3.61 -7.20
C LEU A 42 -3.67 -4.25 -6.41
N PRO A 43 -4.81 -4.52 -7.07
CA PRO A 43 -5.97 -5.08 -6.39
C PRO A 43 -5.64 -6.34 -5.61
N PHE A 44 -6.19 -6.48 -4.42
CA PHE A 44 -5.92 -7.62 -3.56
C PHE A 44 -6.19 -8.95 -4.26
N SER A 45 -7.24 -9.00 -5.09
CA SER A 45 -7.60 -10.21 -5.82
C SER A 45 -6.52 -10.66 -6.82
N ARG A 46 -5.62 -9.78 -7.22
CA ARG A 46 -4.56 -10.08 -8.19
C ARG A 46 -3.16 -9.95 -7.61
N LEU A 47 -3.06 -9.77 -6.31
CA LEU A 47 -1.80 -9.39 -5.68
C LEU A 47 -0.69 -10.40 -5.94
N GLU A 48 -0.98 -11.69 -5.80
CA GLU A 48 0.05 -12.73 -5.95
C GLU A 48 0.57 -12.83 -7.38
N ILE A 49 -0.28 -12.49 -8.36
CA ILE A 49 0.09 -12.53 -9.77
C ILE A 49 0.86 -11.29 -10.17
N ASP A 50 0.39 -10.11 -9.74
CA ASP A 50 0.89 -8.84 -10.24
C ASP A 50 2.04 -8.24 -9.42
N ALA A 51 2.14 -8.56 -8.12
CA ALA A 51 3.16 -7.93 -7.28
C ALA A 51 4.58 -8.18 -7.78
N PRO A 52 4.98 -9.41 -8.13
CA PRO A 52 6.36 -9.61 -8.62
C PRO A 52 6.68 -8.85 -9.89
N ARG A 53 5.67 -8.57 -10.72
CA ARG A 53 5.84 -7.81 -11.95
C ARG A 53 5.93 -6.31 -11.68
N LEU A 54 5.07 -5.80 -10.81
CA LEU A 54 4.99 -4.36 -10.51
C LEU A 54 6.06 -3.91 -9.52
N VAL A 55 6.44 -4.78 -8.59
CA VAL A 55 7.42 -4.48 -7.55
C VAL A 55 8.45 -5.63 -7.54
N PRO A 56 9.38 -5.65 -8.51
CA PRO A 56 10.30 -6.76 -8.65
C PRO A 56 11.34 -6.86 -7.53
N ARG A 57 11.68 -5.75 -6.88
CA ARG A 57 12.67 -5.78 -5.80
C ARG A 57 11.98 -6.01 -4.45
N ARG A 58 12.34 -7.11 -3.79
CA ARG A 58 11.72 -7.53 -2.55
C ARG A 58 12.08 -6.67 -1.34
N GLY A 59 13.17 -5.92 -1.41
CA GLY A 59 13.63 -5.10 -0.31
C GLY A 59 13.20 -3.64 -0.36
N VAL A 60 12.46 -3.23 -1.39
CA VAL A 60 12.03 -1.83 -1.51
C VAL A 60 11.03 -1.50 -0.40
N ARG A 61 11.12 -0.27 0.12
CA ARG A 61 10.16 0.23 1.11
C ARG A 61 8.78 0.25 0.47
N THR A 62 7.85 -0.55 0.99
CA THR A 62 6.53 -0.75 0.41
C THR A 62 5.45 -0.32 1.39
N VAL A 63 4.49 0.47 0.90
CA VAL A 63 3.33 0.88 1.69
C VAL A 63 2.08 0.45 0.95
N VAL A 64 1.19 -0.26 1.64
CA VAL A 64 -0.10 -0.65 1.09
C VAL A 64 -1.21 0.12 1.77
N TYR A 65 -2.27 0.44 1.02
CA TYR A 65 -3.43 1.11 1.60
C TYR A 65 -4.72 0.60 0.96
N ASP A 66 -5.78 0.64 1.78
CA ASP A 66 -7.13 0.34 1.33
C ASP A 66 -7.99 1.61 1.47
N GLU A 67 -9.32 1.46 1.50
CA GLU A 67 -10.21 2.59 1.66
C GLU A 67 -10.13 3.23 3.05
N GLY A 68 -9.80 2.45 4.07
CA GLY A 68 -9.82 2.92 5.46
C GLY A 68 -11.17 2.71 6.12
N ASP A 69 -11.95 1.75 5.62
CA ASP A 69 -13.32 1.48 6.07
C ASP A 69 -13.42 0.35 7.09
N GLY A 70 -12.28 -0.14 7.59
CA GLY A 70 -12.24 -1.23 8.54
C GLY A 70 -12.28 -2.62 7.91
N SER A 71 -12.17 -2.71 6.59
CA SER A 71 -12.21 -4.00 5.87
C SER A 71 -10.96 -4.85 6.07
N GLU A 72 -9.86 -4.24 6.56
CA GLU A 72 -8.59 -4.90 6.80
C GLU A 72 -7.94 -5.49 5.54
N VAL A 73 -8.31 -5.00 4.37
CA VAL A 73 -7.74 -5.50 3.11
C VAL A 73 -6.25 -5.20 3.03
N ALA A 74 -5.83 -4.00 3.44
CA ALA A 74 -4.40 -3.63 3.40
C ALA A 74 -3.58 -4.52 4.32
N GLU A 75 -4.10 -4.87 5.50
CA GLU A 75 -3.39 -5.74 6.43
C GLU A 75 -3.22 -7.14 5.87
N ARG A 76 -4.26 -7.65 5.21
CA ARG A 76 -4.17 -8.95 4.53
C ARG A 76 -3.18 -8.90 3.37
N ALA A 77 -3.19 -7.79 2.63
CA ALA A 77 -2.24 -7.60 1.53
C ALA A 77 -0.81 -7.57 2.04
N ALA A 78 -0.56 -6.86 3.14
CA ALA A 78 0.77 -6.82 3.73
C ALA A 78 1.26 -8.21 4.14
N ALA A 79 0.38 -9.02 4.73
CA ALA A 79 0.72 -10.38 5.11
C ALA A 79 1.06 -11.23 3.89
N ARG A 80 0.29 -11.10 2.80
CA ARG A 80 0.57 -11.81 1.55
C ARG A 80 1.90 -11.39 0.94
N LEU A 81 2.19 -10.10 0.92
CA LEU A 81 3.46 -9.61 0.42
C LEU A 81 4.63 -10.14 1.23
N ALA A 82 4.51 -10.16 2.56
CA ALA A 82 5.55 -10.75 3.40
C ALA A 82 5.77 -12.22 3.06
N ALA A 83 4.69 -12.96 2.81
CA ALA A 83 4.79 -14.36 2.42
C ALA A 83 5.48 -14.54 1.06
N LEU A 84 5.37 -13.53 0.18
CA LEU A 84 6.05 -13.54 -1.13
C LEU A 84 7.51 -13.07 -1.04
N GLY A 85 8.00 -12.75 0.14
CA GLY A 85 9.40 -12.38 0.36
C GLY A 85 9.69 -10.89 0.46
N TYR A 86 8.66 -10.04 0.47
CA TYR A 86 8.86 -8.60 0.67
C TYR A 86 9.20 -8.34 2.13
N THR A 87 10.29 -7.60 2.37
CA THR A 87 10.88 -7.49 3.70
C THR A 87 10.60 -6.16 4.41
N ASP A 88 10.06 -5.18 3.70
CA ASP A 88 9.87 -3.84 4.28
C ASP A 88 8.47 -3.33 3.91
N VAL A 89 7.45 -3.96 4.48
CA VAL A 89 6.05 -3.69 4.14
C VAL A 89 5.34 -2.99 5.28
N HIS A 90 4.66 -1.90 4.98
CA HIS A 90 3.93 -1.08 5.94
C HIS A 90 2.50 -0.87 5.46
N VAL A 91 1.59 -0.63 6.41
CA VAL A 91 0.18 -0.34 6.12
C VAL A 91 -0.10 1.11 6.47
N LEU A 92 -0.72 1.85 5.55
CA LEU A 92 -1.15 3.22 5.82
C LEU A 92 -2.36 3.19 6.75
N GLN A 93 -2.16 3.67 7.97
CA GLN A 93 -3.21 3.70 8.97
C GLN A 93 -4.37 4.59 8.53
N GLY A 94 -5.58 4.03 8.57
CA GLY A 94 -6.77 4.76 8.13
C GLY A 94 -6.95 4.85 6.62
N GLY A 95 -6.03 4.30 5.83
CA GLY A 95 -6.18 4.17 4.39
C GLY A 95 -6.36 5.50 3.65
N ALA A 96 -7.03 5.42 2.50
CA ALA A 96 -7.25 6.59 1.66
C ALA A 96 -8.07 7.67 2.36
N ARG A 97 -8.99 7.30 3.24
CA ARG A 97 -9.79 8.27 3.99
C ARG A 97 -8.93 9.14 4.90
N ALA A 98 -8.01 8.51 5.63
CA ALA A 98 -7.11 9.26 6.50
C ALA A 98 -6.15 10.15 5.72
N TRP A 99 -5.70 9.70 4.57
CA TRP A 99 -4.85 10.50 3.68
C TRP A 99 -5.55 11.77 3.25
N LYS A 100 -6.81 11.68 2.83
CA LYS A 100 -7.58 12.84 2.41
C LYS A 100 -7.82 13.82 3.54
N ALA A 101 -7.94 13.33 4.77
CA ALA A 101 -8.20 14.16 5.95
C ALA A 101 -6.94 14.83 6.49
N ALA A 102 -5.79 14.39 6.06
CA ALA A 102 -4.50 14.88 6.58
C ALA A 102 -4.04 16.19 5.92
#